data_a9bc07d5be0807752e6113a4127fe286
#
_entry.id   a9bc07d5be0807752e6113a4127fe286
#
_cell.length_a   1.000
_cell.length_b   1.000
_cell.length_c   1.000
_cell.angle_alpha   90.00
_cell.angle_beta   90.00
_cell.angle_gamma   90.00
#
_symmetry.space_group_name_H-M   'P 1'
#
loop_
_entity.id
_entity.type
_entity.pdbx_description
1 polymer ?
#
loop_
_entity_poly.entity_id
_entity_poly.type
_entity_poly.pdbx_seq_one_letter_code
_entity_poly.pdbx_strand_id
1 'polypeptide(L)'
;MPFFKTALLATGLIFTTAAASQPTPAPKPTILLVHGAFADSTSWNGVVAELTHDGYPVVSAANPLRGASSDAAYVSSIVKSINGPVVLVGHSYGGTVITQAGADTANVQALVFVSAFAPDVGESSFELAGKFPGSVLSDVLAPPVTTPEGKQDLYIRTDQFPAAFAADLPSAAARIAAFAQRPLTLQAGEEKVGVAAWKTIPSWYIYGSKDLAIPPAAMKFMAGRARARKTVVVPGASHVVMISHPHDVAVLIEEAASAAAVR
;
A
#
# COMPACT_ATOMS: atom_id res chain seq x y z
N MET A 1 -53.35 -72.56 36.17
CA MET A 1 -53.44 -71.13 35.95
C MET A 1 -52.03 -70.65 35.58
N PRO A 2 -51.67 -70.30 34.32
CA PRO A 2 -50.38 -69.75 34.01
C PRO A 2 -50.46 -68.21 33.93
N PHE A 3 -49.50 -67.58 34.60
CA PHE A 3 -49.24 -66.14 34.58
C PHE A 3 -48.54 -65.74 33.28
N PHE A 4 -49.20 -64.91 32.48
CA PHE A 4 -48.52 -64.22 31.35
C PHE A 4 -47.75 -62.99 31.88
N LYS A 5 -46.44 -62.97 31.62
CA LYS A 5 -45.62 -61.78 31.79
C LYS A 5 -45.51 -61.00 30.50
N THR A 6 -46.17 -59.84 30.45
CA THR A 6 -46.07 -58.92 29.33
C THR A 6 -44.73 -58.12 29.44
N ALA A 7 -43.85 -58.29 28.44
CA ALA A 7 -42.65 -57.49 28.33
C ALA A 7 -42.93 -56.20 27.52
N LEU A 8 -42.73 -55.01 28.13
CA LEU A 8 -42.80 -53.72 27.47
C LEU A 8 -41.43 -53.46 26.82
N LEU A 9 -41.38 -53.43 25.49
CA LEU A 9 -40.23 -52.91 24.72
C LEU A 9 -40.32 -51.37 24.68
N ALA A 10 -39.40 -50.72 25.35
CA ALA A 10 -39.18 -49.26 25.21
C ALA A 10 -38.28 -48.98 24.01
N THR A 11 -38.83 -48.43 22.93
CA THR A 11 -38.07 -48.00 21.76
C THR A 11 -37.53 -46.59 22.01
N GLY A 12 -36.24 -46.47 22.36
CA GLY A 12 -35.56 -45.17 22.53
C GLY A 12 -35.27 -44.54 21.15
N LEU A 13 -35.91 -43.42 20.85
CA LEU A 13 -35.54 -42.57 19.71
C LEU A 13 -34.21 -41.83 20.02
N ILE A 14 -33.14 -42.18 19.34
CA ILE A 14 -31.87 -41.44 19.38
C ILE A 14 -32.00 -40.27 18.41
N PHE A 15 -32.15 -39.06 18.91
CA PHE A 15 -32.03 -37.83 18.14
C PHE A 15 -30.53 -37.51 17.95
N THR A 16 -29.97 -37.81 16.77
CA THR A 16 -28.68 -37.31 16.34
C THR A 16 -28.82 -35.86 15.92
N THR A 17 -28.43 -34.93 16.77
CA THR A 17 -28.24 -33.52 16.40
C THR A 17 -27.04 -33.40 15.49
N ALA A 18 -27.26 -33.21 14.19
CA ALA A 18 -26.22 -32.81 13.28
C ALA A 18 -25.71 -31.41 13.69
N ALA A 19 -24.48 -31.32 14.22
CA ALA A 19 -23.86 -30.07 14.44
C ALA A 19 -23.64 -29.39 13.07
N ALA A 20 -24.33 -28.28 12.81
CA ALA A 20 -24.12 -27.48 11.64
C ALA A 20 -22.67 -26.93 11.72
N SER A 21 -21.80 -27.36 10.81
CA SER A 21 -20.45 -26.80 10.68
C SER A 21 -20.57 -25.32 10.38
N GLN A 22 -20.05 -24.49 11.27
CA GLN A 22 -19.95 -23.04 11.03
C GLN A 22 -19.08 -22.85 9.77
N PRO A 23 -19.50 -21.99 8.81
CA PRO A 23 -18.70 -21.71 7.64
C PRO A 23 -17.34 -21.14 8.09
N THR A 24 -16.27 -21.75 7.65
CA THR A 24 -14.91 -21.25 7.90
C THR A 24 -14.82 -19.83 7.32
N PRO A 25 -14.35 -18.83 8.07
CA PRO A 25 -14.18 -17.49 7.52
C PRO A 25 -13.34 -17.54 6.26
N ALA A 26 -13.72 -16.79 5.23
CA ALA A 26 -12.92 -16.68 4.01
C ALA A 26 -11.51 -16.21 4.37
N PRO A 27 -10.47 -16.76 3.73
CA PRO A 27 -9.08 -16.33 4.02
C PRO A 27 -8.92 -14.84 3.74
N LYS A 28 -8.22 -14.15 4.63
CA LYS A 28 -7.90 -12.73 4.47
C LYS A 28 -7.07 -12.52 3.21
N PRO A 29 -7.27 -11.41 2.47
CA PRO A 29 -6.41 -11.08 1.32
C PRO A 29 -4.98 -10.85 1.77
N THR A 30 -4.02 -11.14 0.88
CA THR A 30 -2.62 -10.76 1.09
C THR A 30 -2.44 -9.27 0.86
N ILE A 31 -1.78 -8.59 1.79
CA ILE A 31 -1.43 -7.18 1.69
C ILE A 31 -0.02 -7.07 1.09
N LEU A 32 0.09 -6.51 -0.10
CA LEU A 32 1.37 -6.27 -0.76
C LEU A 32 1.73 -4.78 -0.66
N LEU A 33 2.78 -4.48 0.11
CA LEU A 33 3.27 -3.15 0.40
C LEU A 33 4.41 -2.78 -0.56
N VAL A 34 4.30 -1.61 -1.21
CA VAL A 34 5.28 -1.11 -2.20
C VAL A 34 5.79 0.25 -1.74
N HIS A 35 7.05 0.31 -1.32
CA HIS A 35 7.68 1.56 -0.87
C HIS A 35 7.96 2.52 -2.03
N GLY A 36 8.10 3.81 -1.72
CA GLY A 36 8.45 4.86 -2.66
C GLY A 36 9.95 5.09 -2.81
N ALA A 37 10.31 6.17 -3.51
CA ALA A 37 11.66 6.69 -3.61
C ALA A 37 12.19 7.12 -2.23
N PHE A 38 13.50 7.14 -2.08
CA PHE A 38 14.19 7.59 -0.86
C PHE A 38 13.83 6.81 0.41
N ALA A 39 13.19 5.65 0.24
CA ALA A 39 12.78 4.72 1.28
C ALA A 39 13.04 3.29 0.83
N ASP A 40 12.86 2.32 1.72
CA ASP A 40 12.94 0.89 1.45
C ASP A 40 11.80 0.12 2.13
N SER A 41 11.82 -1.21 2.04
CA SER A 41 10.80 -2.08 2.63
C SER A 41 10.66 -1.91 4.15
N THR A 42 11.71 -1.46 4.85
CA THR A 42 11.66 -1.28 6.32
C THR A 42 10.81 -0.09 6.74
N SER A 43 10.52 0.83 5.82
CA SER A 43 9.57 1.92 6.07
C SER A 43 8.16 1.45 6.42
N TRP A 44 7.85 0.20 6.12
CA TRP A 44 6.57 -0.44 6.44
C TRP A 44 6.56 -1.21 7.77
N ASN A 45 7.68 -1.29 8.51
CA ASN A 45 7.80 -2.16 9.70
C ASN A 45 6.65 -1.99 10.71
N GLY A 46 6.24 -0.76 11.01
CA GLY A 46 5.11 -0.49 11.90
C GLY A 46 3.79 -1.04 11.36
N VAL A 47 3.51 -0.78 10.09
CA VAL A 47 2.29 -1.26 9.40
C VAL A 47 2.30 -2.79 9.31
N VAL A 48 3.46 -3.41 9.02
CA VAL A 48 3.61 -4.88 8.99
C VAL A 48 3.29 -5.47 10.36
N ALA A 49 3.78 -4.86 11.46
CA ALA A 49 3.50 -5.33 12.81
C ALA A 49 2.00 -5.31 13.12
N GLU A 50 1.29 -4.22 12.81
CA GLU A 50 -0.16 -4.10 13.00
C GLU A 50 -0.92 -5.16 12.17
N LEU A 51 -0.70 -5.20 10.88
CA LEU A 51 -1.41 -6.11 9.97
C LEU A 51 -1.16 -7.60 10.29
N THR A 52 0.06 -7.96 10.66
CA THR A 52 0.39 -9.36 11.03
C THR A 52 -0.20 -9.72 12.40
N HIS A 53 -0.24 -8.78 13.36
CA HIS A 53 -0.95 -8.96 14.63
C HIS A 53 -2.43 -9.29 14.37
N ASP A 54 -3.04 -8.60 13.42
CA ASP A 54 -4.44 -8.80 13.03
C ASP A 54 -4.65 -9.96 12.05
N GLY A 55 -3.59 -10.74 11.79
CA GLY A 55 -3.65 -12.01 11.04
C GLY A 55 -3.78 -11.86 9.53
N TYR A 56 -3.31 -10.76 8.95
CA TYR A 56 -3.18 -10.62 7.49
C TYR A 56 -1.86 -11.23 7.01
N PRO A 57 -1.86 -11.98 5.89
CA PRO A 57 -0.64 -12.27 5.16
C PRO A 57 -0.07 -10.98 4.57
N VAL A 58 1.20 -10.69 4.81
CA VAL A 58 1.86 -9.46 4.35
C VAL A 58 3.10 -9.77 3.53
N VAL A 59 3.28 -9.07 2.43
CA VAL A 59 4.50 -9.05 1.63
C VAL A 59 4.96 -7.60 1.47
N SER A 60 6.20 -7.28 1.85
CA SER A 60 6.79 -5.97 1.59
C SER A 60 7.79 -6.09 0.43
N ALA A 61 7.43 -5.55 -0.73
CA ALA A 61 8.24 -5.65 -1.94
C ALA A 61 9.46 -4.74 -1.89
N ALA A 62 10.61 -5.25 -2.32
CA ALA A 62 11.81 -4.45 -2.57
C ALA A 62 11.66 -3.75 -3.93
N ASN A 63 10.94 -2.62 -3.97
CA ASN A 63 10.70 -1.86 -5.20
C ASN A 63 12.03 -1.45 -5.84
N PRO A 64 12.30 -1.77 -7.13
CA PRO A 64 13.60 -1.50 -7.74
C PRO A 64 13.93 -0.01 -7.94
N LEU A 65 12.94 0.86 -8.13
CA LEU A 65 13.08 2.31 -8.35
C LEU A 65 13.87 2.66 -9.62
N ARG A 66 13.71 1.85 -10.69
CA ARG A 66 14.50 1.96 -11.93
C ARG A 66 13.69 2.42 -13.15
N GLY A 67 12.36 2.31 -13.12
CA GLY A 67 11.44 2.71 -14.20
C GLY A 67 10.02 2.37 -13.84
N ALA A 68 9.05 3.25 -14.11
CA ALA A 68 7.67 3.06 -13.67
C ALA A 68 7.06 1.76 -14.24
N SER A 69 7.32 1.45 -15.52
CA SER A 69 6.82 0.23 -16.16
C SER A 69 7.57 -1.02 -15.70
N SER A 70 8.91 -0.96 -15.56
CA SER A 70 9.72 -2.11 -15.12
C SER A 70 9.45 -2.45 -13.66
N ASP A 71 9.29 -1.46 -12.80
CA ASP A 71 8.98 -1.66 -11.39
C ASP A 71 7.55 -2.21 -11.22
N ALA A 72 6.60 -1.74 -12.04
CA ALA A 72 5.25 -2.29 -12.08
C ALA A 72 5.24 -3.75 -12.55
N ALA A 73 6.01 -4.10 -13.58
CA ALA A 73 6.15 -5.48 -14.05
C ALA A 73 6.73 -6.40 -12.96
N TYR A 74 7.73 -5.92 -12.20
CA TYR A 74 8.28 -6.63 -11.06
C TYR A 74 7.22 -6.87 -9.97
N VAL A 75 6.47 -5.83 -9.57
CA VAL A 75 5.40 -5.96 -8.58
C VAL A 75 4.29 -6.88 -9.09
N SER A 76 3.90 -6.79 -10.38
CA SER A 76 2.93 -7.70 -11.00
C SER A 76 3.38 -9.16 -10.91
N SER A 77 4.69 -9.45 -11.05
CA SER A 77 5.20 -10.81 -10.92
C SER A 77 5.04 -11.36 -9.49
N ILE A 78 5.23 -10.50 -8.48
CA ILE A 78 4.96 -10.87 -7.07
C ILE A 78 3.47 -11.14 -6.88
N VAL A 79 2.58 -10.24 -7.37
CA VAL A 79 1.13 -10.44 -7.27
C VAL A 79 0.70 -11.76 -7.91
N LYS A 80 1.21 -12.07 -9.10
CA LYS A 80 0.90 -13.31 -9.83
C LYS A 80 1.39 -14.58 -9.10
N SER A 81 2.37 -14.48 -8.22
CA SER A 81 2.84 -15.59 -7.38
C SER A 81 1.98 -15.83 -6.13
N ILE A 82 1.08 -14.91 -5.80
CA ILE A 82 0.21 -14.99 -4.62
C ILE A 82 -1.10 -15.69 -5.01
N ASN A 83 -1.40 -16.78 -4.31
CA ASN A 83 -2.69 -17.44 -4.43
C ASN A 83 -3.76 -16.71 -3.62
N GLY A 84 -4.87 -16.32 -4.28
CA GLY A 84 -5.97 -15.62 -3.64
C GLY A 84 -5.96 -14.11 -3.82
N PRO A 85 -6.87 -13.38 -3.14
CA PRO A 85 -7.06 -11.95 -3.31
C PRO A 85 -5.88 -11.14 -2.74
N VAL A 86 -5.58 -10.02 -3.39
CA VAL A 86 -4.50 -9.11 -3.02
C VAL A 86 -5.02 -7.68 -2.86
N VAL A 87 -4.55 -7.00 -1.83
CA VAL A 87 -4.66 -5.55 -1.68
C VAL A 87 -3.28 -4.97 -1.96
N LEU A 88 -3.16 -4.11 -2.99
CA LEU A 88 -1.93 -3.40 -3.30
C LEU A 88 -1.90 -2.07 -2.54
N VAL A 89 -0.80 -1.84 -1.83
CA VAL A 89 -0.57 -0.62 -1.06
C VAL A 89 0.70 0.06 -1.57
N GLY A 90 0.60 1.31 -2.01
CA GLY A 90 1.75 2.05 -2.53
C GLY A 90 2.00 3.34 -1.77
N HIS A 91 3.25 3.54 -1.34
CA HIS A 91 3.71 4.81 -0.77
C HIS A 91 4.42 5.64 -1.83
N SER A 92 4.12 6.94 -1.90
CA SER A 92 4.82 7.90 -2.75
C SER A 92 4.90 7.42 -4.22
N TYR A 93 6.08 7.30 -4.81
CA TYR A 93 6.30 6.69 -6.12
C TYR A 93 5.77 5.25 -6.23
N GLY A 94 5.71 4.51 -5.11
CA GLY A 94 5.05 3.20 -5.08
C GLY A 94 3.59 3.23 -5.52
N GLY A 95 2.91 4.37 -5.37
CA GLY A 95 1.57 4.59 -5.91
C GLY A 95 1.53 4.57 -7.45
N THR A 96 2.54 5.14 -8.11
CA THR A 96 2.70 5.05 -9.57
C THR A 96 2.91 3.59 -10.00
N VAL A 97 3.69 2.83 -9.23
CA VAL A 97 3.94 1.41 -9.49
C VAL A 97 2.65 0.59 -9.37
N ILE A 98 1.89 0.74 -8.27
CA ILE A 98 0.64 -0.02 -8.09
C ILE A 98 -0.47 0.41 -9.06
N THR A 99 -0.43 1.65 -9.54
CA THR A 99 -1.35 2.15 -10.57
C THR A 99 -1.22 1.36 -11.87
N GLN A 100 -0.02 0.92 -12.23
CA GLN A 100 0.20 0.07 -13.40
C GLN A 100 0.10 -1.42 -13.07
N ALA A 101 0.74 -1.86 -11.98
CA ALA A 101 0.76 -3.27 -11.59
C ALA A 101 -0.63 -3.86 -11.36
N GLY A 102 -1.56 -3.09 -10.81
CA GLY A 102 -2.93 -3.52 -10.56
C GLY A 102 -3.72 -3.84 -11.84
N ALA A 103 -3.42 -3.18 -12.95
CA ALA A 103 -4.16 -3.35 -14.19
C ALA A 103 -3.88 -4.71 -14.89
N ASP A 104 -2.70 -5.31 -14.64
CA ASP A 104 -2.25 -6.56 -15.26
C ASP A 104 -2.46 -7.79 -14.36
N THR A 105 -3.24 -7.66 -13.27
CA THR A 105 -3.39 -8.70 -12.25
C THR A 105 -4.84 -8.87 -11.82
N ALA A 106 -5.44 -10.01 -12.19
CA ALA A 106 -6.87 -10.28 -11.95
C ALA A 106 -7.24 -10.49 -10.48
N ASN A 107 -6.27 -10.82 -9.62
CA ASN A 107 -6.48 -11.07 -8.20
C ASN A 107 -6.33 -9.81 -7.31
N VAL A 108 -5.97 -8.65 -7.87
CA VAL A 108 -5.97 -7.39 -7.13
C VAL A 108 -7.40 -6.87 -6.97
N GLN A 109 -7.82 -6.70 -5.73
CA GLN A 109 -9.19 -6.30 -5.40
C GLN A 109 -9.32 -4.89 -4.84
N ALA A 110 -8.22 -4.31 -4.35
CA ALA A 110 -8.19 -2.96 -3.81
C ALA A 110 -6.81 -2.31 -3.99
N LEU A 111 -6.80 -0.99 -4.11
CA LEU A 111 -5.61 -0.15 -4.12
C LEU A 111 -5.64 0.80 -2.93
N VAL A 112 -4.53 0.90 -2.19
CA VAL A 112 -4.38 1.86 -1.10
C VAL A 112 -3.18 2.76 -1.39
N PHE A 113 -3.44 4.06 -1.47
CA PHE A 113 -2.44 5.10 -1.74
C PHE A 113 -2.06 5.79 -0.43
N VAL A 114 -0.80 5.70 -0.03
CA VAL A 114 -0.26 6.23 1.22
C VAL A 114 0.73 7.34 0.90
N SER A 115 0.38 8.60 1.11
CA SER A 115 1.14 9.79 0.67
C SER A 115 1.69 9.61 -0.76
N ALA A 116 0.82 9.22 -1.71
CA ALA A 116 1.27 8.59 -2.94
C ALA A 116 0.74 9.26 -4.21
N PHE A 117 1.45 9.05 -5.31
CA PHE A 117 0.98 9.39 -6.65
C PHE A 117 -0.05 8.36 -7.14
N ALA A 118 -1.09 8.85 -7.82
CA ALA A 118 -2.07 8.05 -8.58
C ALA A 118 -2.21 8.67 -9.99
N PRO A 119 -1.20 8.49 -10.86
CA PRO A 119 -1.20 9.09 -12.19
C PRO A 119 -2.30 8.51 -13.08
N ASP A 120 -2.81 9.35 -13.99
CA ASP A 120 -3.62 8.90 -15.11
C ASP A 120 -2.73 8.54 -16.30
N VAL A 121 -3.30 7.86 -17.29
CA VAL A 121 -2.61 7.52 -18.54
C VAL A 121 -1.97 8.77 -19.15
N GLY A 122 -0.69 8.69 -19.45
CA GLY A 122 0.11 9.79 -20.01
C GLY A 122 0.66 10.78 -18.98
N GLU A 123 0.39 10.62 -17.67
CA GLU A 123 1.02 11.42 -16.60
C GLU A 123 2.21 10.69 -15.99
N SER A 124 3.16 11.46 -15.45
CA SER A 124 4.30 10.96 -14.66
C SER A 124 4.23 11.44 -13.20
N SER A 125 5.05 10.82 -12.33
CA SER A 125 5.15 11.24 -10.93
C SER A 125 5.64 12.68 -10.80
N PHE A 126 6.63 13.07 -11.58
CA PHE A 126 7.22 14.41 -11.51
C PHE A 126 6.30 15.49 -12.08
N GLU A 127 5.53 15.21 -13.15
CA GLU A 127 4.50 16.13 -13.63
C GLU A 127 3.44 16.39 -12.55
N LEU A 128 3.03 15.35 -11.81
CA LEU A 128 2.05 15.48 -10.73
C LEU A 128 2.61 16.22 -9.51
N ALA A 129 3.88 15.99 -9.16
CA ALA A 129 4.55 16.72 -8.08
C ALA A 129 4.62 18.23 -8.34
N GLY A 130 4.87 18.62 -9.60
CA GLY A 130 4.94 20.02 -10.03
C GLY A 130 3.59 20.68 -10.32
N LYS A 131 2.49 19.91 -10.33
CA LYS A 131 1.15 20.43 -10.72
C LYS A 131 0.55 21.39 -9.69
N PHE A 132 0.93 21.25 -8.43
CA PHE A 132 0.44 22.08 -7.31
C PHE A 132 1.63 22.67 -6.56
N PRO A 133 1.53 23.91 -6.05
CA PRO A 133 2.59 24.53 -5.25
C PRO A 133 2.74 23.80 -3.90
N GLY A 134 3.96 23.84 -3.34
CA GLY A 134 4.24 23.37 -1.99
C GLY A 134 5.20 22.18 -1.90
N SER A 135 5.58 21.55 -3.01
CA SER A 135 6.69 20.58 -3.01
C SER A 135 8.03 21.32 -2.88
N VAL A 136 8.88 20.83 -1.98
CA VAL A 136 10.28 21.29 -1.84
C VAL A 136 11.27 20.27 -2.39
N LEU A 137 10.76 19.16 -2.96
CA LEU A 137 11.58 18.00 -3.27
C LEU A 137 12.71 18.35 -4.26
N SER A 138 12.40 19.13 -5.31
CA SER A 138 13.41 19.55 -6.30
C SER A 138 14.54 20.36 -5.68
N ASP A 139 14.24 21.18 -4.66
CA ASP A 139 15.19 22.11 -4.04
C ASP A 139 16.17 21.42 -3.07
N VAL A 140 15.79 20.21 -2.62
CA VAL A 140 16.54 19.44 -1.61
C VAL A 140 17.29 18.23 -2.19
N LEU A 141 17.19 17.99 -3.50
CA LEU A 141 17.97 16.92 -4.14
C LEU A 141 19.47 17.25 -4.11
N ALA A 142 20.27 16.20 -3.94
CA ALA A 142 21.71 16.24 -4.20
C ALA A 142 21.97 16.23 -5.71
N PRO A 143 23.18 16.62 -6.16
CA PRO A 143 23.56 16.38 -7.55
C PRO A 143 23.36 14.91 -7.93
N PRO A 144 22.77 14.62 -9.10
CA PRO A 144 22.50 13.25 -9.53
C PRO A 144 23.77 12.41 -9.63
N VAL A 145 23.67 11.13 -9.25
CA VAL A 145 24.76 10.15 -9.42
C VAL A 145 24.54 9.40 -10.74
N THR A 146 25.48 9.52 -11.68
CA THR A 146 25.39 8.79 -12.94
C THR A 146 25.78 7.33 -12.73
N THR A 147 24.90 6.39 -13.07
CA THR A 147 25.17 4.95 -13.01
C THR A 147 26.02 4.50 -14.20
N PRO A 148 26.65 3.30 -14.14
CA PRO A 148 27.39 2.74 -15.27
C PRO A 148 26.59 2.66 -16.58
N GLU A 149 25.24 2.48 -16.47
CA GLU A 149 24.31 2.42 -17.60
C GLU A 149 23.87 3.80 -18.10
N GLY A 150 24.45 4.89 -17.58
CA GLY A 150 24.14 6.26 -17.95
C GLY A 150 22.83 6.80 -17.39
N LYS A 151 22.17 6.10 -16.45
CA LYS A 151 21.01 6.61 -15.73
C LYS A 151 21.44 7.54 -14.59
N GLN A 152 20.52 8.39 -14.15
CA GLN A 152 20.79 9.35 -13.09
C GLN A 152 20.01 8.96 -11.82
N ASP A 153 20.72 8.60 -10.76
CA ASP A 153 20.17 8.31 -9.46
C ASP A 153 20.02 9.59 -8.63
N LEU A 154 18.81 9.82 -8.16
CA LEU A 154 18.43 10.97 -7.35
C LEU A 154 18.43 10.58 -5.86
N TYR A 155 19.00 11.48 -5.05
CA TYR A 155 19.01 11.39 -3.59
C TYR A 155 18.56 12.73 -2.99
N ILE A 156 17.86 12.69 -1.87
CA ILE A 156 17.69 13.89 -1.04
C ILE A 156 18.98 14.14 -0.26
N ARG A 157 19.44 15.39 -0.18
CA ARG A 157 20.57 15.74 0.70
C ARG A 157 20.27 15.29 2.13
N THR A 158 21.18 14.57 2.76
CA THR A 158 20.96 13.94 4.08
C THR A 158 20.65 14.93 5.20
N ASP A 159 21.19 16.16 5.12
CA ASP A 159 20.91 17.26 6.05
C ASP A 159 19.52 17.88 5.86
N GLN A 160 18.95 17.77 4.65
CA GLN A 160 17.62 18.30 4.30
C GLN A 160 16.50 17.25 4.45
N PHE A 161 16.85 15.97 4.41
CA PHE A 161 15.89 14.86 4.45
C PHE A 161 14.92 14.93 5.63
N PRO A 162 15.38 15.17 6.89
CA PRO A 162 14.46 15.24 8.02
C PRO A 162 13.37 16.30 7.84
N ALA A 163 13.72 17.50 7.43
CA ALA A 163 12.77 18.60 7.30
C ALA A 163 11.84 18.45 6.08
N ALA A 164 12.37 17.95 4.96
CA ALA A 164 11.63 17.88 3.70
C ALA A 164 10.76 16.62 3.56
N PHE A 165 11.16 15.51 4.20
CA PHE A 165 10.58 14.19 3.95
C PHE A 165 9.98 13.53 5.20
N ALA A 166 10.58 13.76 6.38
CA ALA A 166 10.29 13.03 7.62
C ALA A 166 10.18 13.94 8.85
N ALA A 167 9.52 15.12 8.68
CA ALA A 167 9.54 16.20 9.68
C ALA A 167 8.81 15.87 10.99
N ASP A 168 7.92 14.90 11.00
CA ASP A 168 7.16 14.45 12.18
C ASP A 168 7.78 13.22 12.87
N LEU A 169 8.92 12.73 12.38
CA LEU A 169 9.65 11.68 13.08
C LEU A 169 10.59 12.23 14.17
N PRO A 170 10.88 11.44 15.22
CA PRO A 170 11.99 11.76 16.12
C PRO A 170 13.29 11.98 15.32
N SER A 171 14.04 13.03 15.67
CA SER A 171 15.21 13.48 14.89
C SER A 171 16.26 12.39 14.64
N ALA A 172 16.46 11.48 15.60
CA ALA A 172 17.36 10.33 15.43
C ALA A 172 16.87 9.36 14.34
N ALA A 173 15.56 9.04 14.34
CA ALA A 173 14.95 8.17 13.36
C ALA A 173 14.97 8.78 11.95
N ALA A 174 14.63 10.07 11.82
CA ALA A 174 14.68 10.79 10.55
C ALA A 174 16.11 10.84 9.96
N ARG A 175 17.14 11.00 10.81
CA ARG A 175 18.54 10.95 10.39
C ARG A 175 19.00 9.57 9.93
N ILE A 176 18.56 8.51 10.61
CA ILE A 176 18.86 7.13 10.18
C ILE A 176 18.21 6.87 8.80
N ALA A 177 16.95 7.25 8.63
CA ALA A 177 16.24 7.13 7.36
C ALA A 177 16.94 7.88 6.22
N ALA A 178 17.51 9.07 6.50
CA ALA A 178 18.27 9.84 5.52
C ALA A 178 19.53 9.10 4.98
N PHE A 179 20.16 8.28 5.79
CA PHE A 179 21.30 7.45 5.36
C PHE A 179 20.88 6.14 4.67
N ALA A 180 19.69 5.65 4.98
CA ALA A 180 19.16 4.40 4.42
C ALA A 180 18.35 4.61 3.13
N GLN A 181 18.22 5.85 2.64
CA GLN A 181 17.43 6.13 1.45
C GLN A 181 17.95 5.38 0.21
N ARG A 182 17.01 4.86 -0.58
CA ARG A 182 17.28 4.24 -1.88
C ARG A 182 17.00 5.25 -3.00
N PRO A 183 17.89 5.38 -3.99
CA PRO A 183 17.72 6.35 -5.06
C PRO A 183 16.58 5.97 -6.00
N LEU A 184 15.89 6.98 -6.52
CA LEU A 184 15.03 6.88 -7.69
C LEU A 184 15.82 7.28 -8.92
N THR A 185 15.73 6.54 -10.01
CA THR A 185 16.26 7.08 -11.29
C THR A 185 15.39 8.25 -11.74
N LEU A 186 16.03 9.28 -12.31
CA LEU A 186 15.34 10.42 -12.93
C LEU A 186 14.30 9.93 -13.93
N GLN A 187 14.68 8.96 -14.76
CA GLN A 187 13.81 8.38 -15.78
C GLN A 187 12.54 7.73 -15.18
N ALA A 188 12.65 7.09 -14.02
CA ALA A 188 11.48 6.49 -13.36
C ALA A 188 10.47 7.54 -12.88
N GLY A 189 10.96 8.71 -12.43
CA GLY A 189 10.11 9.83 -12.03
C GLY A 189 9.42 10.54 -13.21
N GLU A 190 10.07 10.55 -14.36
CA GLU A 190 9.60 11.19 -15.61
C GLU A 190 8.76 10.26 -16.49
N GLU A 191 8.87 8.95 -16.31
CA GLU A 191 8.17 7.96 -17.13
C GLU A 191 6.67 8.07 -16.98
N LYS A 192 5.98 8.21 -18.11
CA LYS A 192 4.52 8.31 -18.18
C LYS A 192 3.88 6.93 -18.06
N VAL A 193 2.82 6.83 -17.25
CA VAL A 193 2.12 5.56 -17.10
C VAL A 193 1.24 5.26 -18.33
N GLY A 194 1.20 3.98 -18.71
CA GLY A 194 0.41 3.50 -19.84
C GLY A 194 -1.01 3.08 -19.45
N VAL A 195 -1.25 2.77 -18.18
CA VAL A 195 -2.53 2.30 -17.65
C VAL A 195 -2.79 2.90 -16.27
N ALA A 196 -4.05 2.98 -15.86
CA ALA A 196 -4.47 3.52 -14.56
C ALA A 196 -5.50 2.58 -13.90
N ALA A 197 -5.00 1.62 -13.11
CA ALA A 197 -5.82 0.58 -12.46
C ALA A 197 -6.91 1.14 -11.55
N TRP A 198 -6.72 2.31 -10.95
CA TRP A 198 -7.70 2.97 -10.10
C TRP A 198 -9.00 3.38 -10.85
N LYS A 199 -9.02 3.32 -12.19
CA LYS A 199 -10.25 3.51 -12.98
C LYS A 199 -11.22 2.34 -12.87
N THR A 200 -10.73 1.15 -12.56
CA THR A 200 -11.52 -0.09 -12.49
C THR A 200 -11.47 -0.78 -11.13
N ILE A 201 -10.38 -0.59 -10.38
CA ILE A 201 -10.20 -1.16 -9.05
C ILE A 201 -10.51 -0.10 -8.00
N PRO A 202 -11.34 -0.40 -6.97
CA PRO A 202 -11.65 0.54 -5.90
C PRO A 202 -10.39 0.92 -5.13
N SER A 203 -10.33 2.19 -4.73
CA SER A 203 -9.15 2.76 -4.08
C SER A 203 -9.48 3.47 -2.77
N TRP A 204 -8.49 3.54 -1.89
CA TRP A 204 -8.47 4.29 -0.63
C TRP A 204 -7.23 5.16 -0.60
N TYR A 205 -7.28 6.24 0.17
CA TYR A 205 -6.21 7.22 0.23
C TYR A 205 -5.96 7.70 1.66
N ILE A 206 -4.68 7.79 2.07
CA ILE A 206 -4.25 8.42 3.33
C ILE A 206 -2.99 9.24 3.09
N TYR A 207 -2.92 10.45 3.67
CA TYR A 207 -1.75 11.31 3.54
C TYR A 207 -1.63 12.32 4.67
N GLY A 208 -0.41 12.81 4.89
CA GLY A 208 -0.10 13.84 5.88
C GLY A 208 -0.51 15.24 5.42
N SER A 209 -1.09 16.05 6.35
CA SER A 209 -1.45 17.45 6.05
C SER A 209 -0.26 18.40 5.92
N LYS A 210 0.96 17.95 6.29
CA LYS A 210 2.23 18.69 6.24
C LYS A 210 3.25 18.05 5.29
N ASP A 211 2.77 17.23 4.35
CA ASP A 211 3.62 16.62 3.33
C ASP A 211 4.23 17.71 2.43
N LEU A 212 5.57 17.78 2.40
CA LEU A 212 6.35 18.70 1.58
C LEU A 212 6.99 18.02 0.36
N ALA A 213 6.88 16.69 0.22
CA ALA A 213 7.33 15.97 -0.96
C ALA A 213 6.24 15.94 -2.03
N ILE A 214 5.02 15.53 -1.65
CA ILE A 214 3.82 15.62 -2.52
C ILE A 214 2.83 16.55 -1.84
N PRO A 215 2.53 17.72 -2.40
CA PRO A 215 1.63 18.67 -1.78
C PRO A 215 0.27 18.03 -1.46
N PRO A 216 -0.33 18.27 -0.28
CA PRO A 216 -1.66 17.75 0.07
C PRO A 216 -2.74 18.08 -0.96
N ALA A 217 -2.62 19.24 -1.65
CA ALA A 217 -3.50 19.63 -2.74
C ALA A 217 -3.42 18.68 -3.95
N ALA A 218 -2.22 18.18 -4.28
CA ALA A 218 -2.03 17.20 -5.34
C ALA A 218 -2.68 15.86 -4.96
N MET A 219 -2.47 15.41 -3.72
CA MET A 219 -3.05 14.15 -3.23
C MET A 219 -4.57 14.22 -3.13
N LYS A 220 -5.12 15.34 -2.67
CA LYS A 220 -6.57 15.59 -2.69
C LYS A 220 -7.15 15.52 -4.11
N PHE A 221 -6.47 16.13 -5.09
CA PHE A 221 -6.85 16.06 -6.49
C PHE A 221 -6.85 14.62 -7.01
N MET A 222 -5.77 13.86 -6.77
CA MET A 222 -5.64 12.47 -7.23
C MET A 222 -6.68 11.55 -6.55
N ALA A 223 -6.89 11.67 -5.24
CA ALA A 223 -7.90 10.92 -4.51
C ALA A 223 -9.32 11.21 -5.04
N GLY A 224 -9.63 12.48 -5.33
CA GLY A 224 -10.92 12.88 -5.87
C GLY A 224 -11.18 12.31 -7.26
N ARG A 225 -10.21 12.41 -8.19
CA ARG A 225 -10.40 11.87 -9.55
C ARG A 225 -10.42 10.34 -9.58
N ALA A 226 -9.69 9.67 -8.68
CA ALA A 226 -9.75 8.23 -8.50
C ALA A 226 -11.05 7.76 -7.82
N ARG A 227 -11.90 8.69 -7.39
CA ARG A 227 -13.13 8.41 -6.62
C ARG A 227 -12.83 7.48 -5.45
N ALA A 228 -11.75 7.79 -4.70
CA ALA A 228 -11.34 7.00 -3.56
C ALA A 228 -12.52 6.80 -2.59
N ARG A 229 -12.79 5.56 -2.21
CA ARG A 229 -13.92 5.22 -1.31
C ARG A 229 -13.79 5.89 0.05
N LYS A 230 -12.54 6.07 0.50
CA LYS A 230 -12.22 6.85 1.68
C LYS A 230 -10.91 7.61 1.46
N THR A 231 -10.88 8.82 1.99
CA THR A 231 -9.67 9.65 2.03
C THR A 231 -9.47 10.11 3.46
N VAL A 232 -8.32 9.78 4.04
CA VAL A 232 -7.90 10.17 5.39
C VAL A 232 -6.79 11.20 5.27
N VAL A 233 -6.93 12.33 5.95
CA VAL A 233 -5.88 13.33 6.07
C VAL A 233 -5.39 13.33 7.50
N VAL A 234 -4.13 12.98 7.73
CA VAL A 234 -3.53 12.91 9.07
C VAL A 234 -2.99 14.28 9.44
N PRO A 235 -3.56 14.94 10.47
CA PRO A 235 -3.13 16.29 10.87
C PRO A 235 -1.68 16.29 11.35
N GLY A 236 -0.86 17.21 10.81
CA GLY A 236 0.53 17.39 11.24
C GLY A 236 1.53 16.39 10.66
N ALA A 237 1.08 15.26 10.09
CA ALA A 237 1.98 14.25 9.54
C ALA A 237 2.71 14.75 8.28
N SER A 238 3.96 14.29 8.12
CA SER A 238 4.81 14.54 6.96
C SER A 238 4.59 13.50 5.85
N HIS A 239 5.55 13.36 4.93
CA HIS A 239 5.47 12.42 3.82
C HIS A 239 5.50 10.93 4.23
N VAL A 240 6.15 10.61 5.35
CA VAL A 240 6.34 9.22 5.82
C VAL A 240 5.26 8.78 6.81
N VAL A 241 3.99 9.06 6.50
CA VAL A 241 2.84 8.78 7.37
C VAL A 241 2.77 7.31 7.83
N MET A 242 3.25 6.35 7.05
CA MET A 242 3.30 4.93 7.41
C MET A 242 4.32 4.63 8.51
N ILE A 243 5.29 5.53 8.73
CA ILE A 243 6.27 5.39 9.82
C ILE A 243 5.78 6.09 11.07
N SER A 244 5.24 7.31 10.94
CA SER A 244 4.80 8.13 12.08
C SER A 244 3.42 7.73 12.61
N HIS A 245 2.53 7.23 11.76
CA HIS A 245 1.15 6.86 12.06
C HIS A 245 0.80 5.46 11.49
N PRO A 246 1.56 4.41 11.85
CA PRO A 246 1.37 3.07 11.28
C PRO A 246 -0.02 2.50 11.55
N HIS A 247 -0.60 2.77 12.72
CA HIS A 247 -1.94 2.32 13.09
C HIS A 247 -3.01 2.90 12.16
N ASP A 248 -3.00 4.21 11.88
CA ASP A 248 -4.00 4.83 10.99
C ASP A 248 -3.91 4.27 9.56
N VAL A 249 -2.68 3.98 9.11
CA VAL A 249 -2.43 3.35 7.81
C VAL A 249 -2.94 1.90 7.79
N ALA A 250 -2.66 1.11 8.83
CA ALA A 250 -3.11 -0.27 8.94
C ALA A 250 -4.65 -0.34 8.95
N VAL A 251 -5.32 0.48 9.75
CA VAL A 251 -6.80 0.55 9.82
C VAL A 251 -7.41 0.84 8.43
N LEU A 252 -6.82 1.75 7.65
CA LEU A 252 -7.33 2.03 6.30
C LEU A 252 -7.10 0.85 5.34
N ILE A 253 -5.97 0.16 5.45
CA ILE A 253 -5.68 -1.04 4.65
C ILE A 253 -6.67 -2.16 4.98
N GLU A 254 -6.99 -2.37 6.25
CA GLU A 254 -7.96 -3.38 6.71
C GLU A 254 -9.38 -3.07 6.24
N GLU A 255 -9.76 -1.80 6.24
CA GLU A 255 -11.03 -1.37 5.67
C GLU A 255 -11.10 -1.71 4.17
N ALA A 256 -10.01 -1.45 3.43
CA ALA A 256 -9.94 -1.81 2.01
C ALA A 256 -9.99 -3.33 1.80
N ALA A 257 -9.31 -4.11 2.65
CA ALA A 257 -9.30 -5.56 2.62
C ALA A 257 -10.68 -6.16 2.92
N SER A 258 -11.39 -5.61 3.92
CA SER A 258 -12.73 -6.04 4.29
C SER A 258 -13.75 -5.76 3.19
N ALA A 259 -13.65 -4.59 2.52
CA ALA A 259 -14.52 -4.22 1.41
C ALA A 259 -14.26 -5.06 0.13
N ALA A 260 -13.08 -5.66 0.02
CA ALA A 260 -12.69 -6.57 -1.05
C ALA A 260 -13.26 -7.99 -0.86
N ALA A 261 -13.37 -8.45 0.40
CA ALA A 261 -13.86 -9.80 0.74
C ALA A 261 -15.37 -10.00 0.50
N VAL A 262 -16.14 -8.92 0.31
CA VAL A 262 -17.60 -8.95 0.14
C VAL A 262 -18.01 -9.06 -1.35
N ARG A 263 -17.06 -9.16 -2.29
CA ARG A 263 -17.30 -9.30 -3.73
C ARG A 263 -17.08 -10.73 -4.18
#